data_646e7a300f9cf4b2c9db6997d5a54527
#
_entry.id   646e7a300f9cf4b2c9db6997d5a54527
#
_cell.length_a   1.000
_cell.length_b   1.000
_cell.length_c   1.000
_cell.angle_alpha   90.00
_cell.angle_beta   90.00
_cell.angle_gamma   90.00
#
_symmetry.space_group_name_H-M   'P 1'
#
loop_
_entity.id
_entity.type
_entity.pdbx_description
1 polymer ?
#
loop_
_entity_poly.entity_id
_entity_poly.type
_entity_poly.pdbx_seq_one_letter_code
_entity_poly.pdbx_strand_id
1 'polypeptide(L)'
;MWEWMYEGFWDKLEHFCYKLCREESRAEDLTQEVFLKALQNRELLDSFNQRQCKAWLFATARNLYCDQLRRKMKEESLMREMLPEGDEEPPDETAEAALGTVDLETLLELLDPLDRTMFTLRYEEGYNASELSKIFHLPPGTVRTRLRKARTLLKHELLEE
;
A
#
# COMPACT_ATOMS: atom_id res chain seq x y z
N MET A 1 -28.42 6.60 -5.18
CA MET A 1 -27.41 5.65 -4.67
C MET A 1 -25.98 6.09 -4.89
N TRP A 2 -25.63 6.55 -6.07
CA TRP A 2 -24.28 7.03 -6.36
C TRP A 2 -23.87 8.21 -5.51
N GLU A 3 -24.79 9.12 -5.24
CA GLU A 3 -24.50 10.32 -4.49
C GLU A 3 -23.97 10.03 -3.10
N TRP A 4 -24.61 9.11 -2.38
CA TRP A 4 -24.15 8.80 -1.04
C TRP A 4 -22.80 8.09 -1.05
N MET A 5 -22.54 7.28 -2.07
CA MET A 5 -21.25 6.60 -2.19
C MET A 5 -20.14 7.60 -2.47
N TYR A 6 -20.38 8.48 -3.43
CA TYR A 6 -19.41 9.50 -3.80
C TYR A 6 -19.14 10.45 -2.63
N GLU A 7 -20.20 11.00 -2.05
CA GLU A 7 -20.04 11.96 -0.95
C GLU A 7 -19.57 11.30 0.33
N GLY A 8 -19.99 10.08 0.58
CA GLY A 8 -19.65 9.39 1.83
C GLY A 8 -18.25 8.81 1.86
N PHE A 9 -17.73 8.42 0.73
CA PHE A 9 -16.45 7.72 0.69
C PHE A 9 -15.32 8.45 -0.01
N TRP A 10 -15.60 9.55 -0.72
CA TRP A 10 -14.56 10.24 -1.47
C TRP A 10 -13.38 10.64 -0.59
N ASP A 11 -13.64 11.36 0.47
CA ASP A 11 -12.57 11.86 1.33
C ASP A 11 -11.77 10.73 1.98
N LYS A 12 -12.49 9.71 2.44
CA LYS A 12 -11.83 8.56 3.07
C LYS A 12 -10.96 7.82 2.08
N LEU A 13 -11.47 7.63 0.87
CA LEU A 13 -10.73 6.93 -0.16
C LEU A 13 -9.53 7.74 -0.63
N GLU A 14 -9.70 9.04 -0.79
CA GLU A 14 -8.59 9.92 -1.17
C GLU A 14 -7.49 9.90 -0.13
N HIS A 15 -7.88 9.90 1.14
CA HIS A 15 -6.91 9.81 2.23
C HIS A 15 -6.15 8.49 2.18
N PHE A 16 -6.84 7.39 1.92
CA PHE A 16 -6.21 6.09 1.77
C PHE A 16 -5.26 6.07 0.56
N CYS A 17 -5.69 6.63 -0.55
CA CYS A 17 -4.85 6.72 -1.75
C CYS A 17 -3.60 7.56 -1.47
N TYR A 18 -3.75 8.63 -0.70
CA TYR A 18 -2.60 9.43 -0.31
C TYR A 18 -1.62 8.63 0.55
N LYS A 19 -2.12 7.80 1.45
CA LYS A 19 -1.24 6.95 2.24
C LYS A 19 -0.42 6.01 1.37
N LEU A 20 -1.02 5.55 0.26
CA LEU A 20 -0.33 4.64 -0.63
C LEU A 20 0.73 5.34 -1.47
N CYS A 21 0.40 6.47 -2.09
CA CYS A 21 1.28 7.10 -3.06
C CYS A 21 2.04 8.31 -2.53
N ARG A 22 1.58 8.91 -1.42
CA ARG A 22 2.22 10.06 -0.77
C ARG A 22 2.35 11.32 -1.66
N GLU A 23 1.48 11.44 -2.66
CA GLU A 23 1.40 12.62 -3.51
C GLU A 23 -0.07 12.99 -3.68
N GLU A 24 -0.42 14.25 -3.40
CA GLU A 24 -1.81 14.68 -3.46
C GLU A 24 -2.42 14.55 -4.85
N SER A 25 -1.70 14.95 -5.89
CA SER A 25 -2.24 14.87 -7.25
C SER A 25 -2.45 13.43 -7.70
N ARG A 26 -1.55 12.55 -7.34
CA ARG A 26 -1.70 11.13 -7.67
C ARG A 26 -2.82 10.48 -6.87
N ALA A 27 -2.97 10.88 -5.62
CA ALA A 27 -4.05 10.36 -4.79
C ALA A 27 -5.41 10.77 -5.36
N GLU A 28 -5.52 12.01 -5.81
CA GLU A 28 -6.74 12.50 -6.43
C GLU A 28 -7.05 11.75 -7.72
N ASP A 29 -6.04 11.58 -8.58
CA ASP A 29 -6.21 10.84 -9.83
C ASP A 29 -6.61 9.40 -9.57
N LEU A 30 -5.99 8.77 -8.59
CA LEU A 30 -6.29 7.39 -8.24
C LEU A 30 -7.72 7.27 -7.71
N THR A 31 -8.13 8.22 -6.89
CA THR A 31 -9.50 8.22 -6.36
C THR A 31 -10.51 8.35 -7.49
N GLN A 32 -10.25 9.25 -8.43
CA GLN A 32 -11.11 9.40 -9.60
C GLN A 32 -11.20 8.12 -10.41
N GLU A 33 -10.06 7.46 -10.62
CA GLU A 33 -10.02 6.20 -11.36
C GLU A 33 -10.84 5.11 -10.68
N VAL A 34 -10.76 5.05 -9.36
CA VAL A 34 -11.53 4.07 -8.59
C VAL A 34 -13.03 4.31 -8.78
N PHE A 35 -13.46 5.57 -8.71
CA PHE A 35 -14.88 5.87 -8.88
C PHE A 35 -15.35 5.66 -10.32
N LEU A 36 -14.48 5.85 -11.31
CA LEU A 36 -14.83 5.50 -12.68
C LEU A 36 -15.04 4.00 -12.82
N LYS A 37 -14.19 3.21 -12.19
CA LYS A 37 -14.38 1.75 -12.19
C LYS A 37 -15.62 1.35 -11.43
N ALA A 38 -15.94 2.06 -10.35
CA ALA A 38 -17.17 1.81 -9.61
C ALA A 38 -18.39 2.07 -10.50
N LEU A 39 -18.34 3.14 -11.28
CA LEU A 39 -19.43 3.47 -12.19
C LEU A 39 -19.61 2.37 -13.24
N GLN A 40 -18.51 1.83 -13.75
CA GLN A 40 -18.55 0.74 -14.72
C GLN A 40 -19.10 -0.56 -14.11
N ASN A 41 -18.99 -0.70 -12.79
CA ASN A 41 -19.43 -1.88 -12.07
C ASN A 41 -20.64 -1.59 -11.18
N ARG A 42 -21.42 -0.58 -11.53
CA ARG A 42 -22.51 -0.15 -10.66
C ARG A 42 -23.58 -1.21 -10.41
N GLU A 43 -23.81 -2.10 -11.35
CA GLU A 43 -24.77 -3.18 -11.16
C GLU A 43 -24.34 -4.09 -10.03
N LEU A 44 -23.05 -4.42 -10.00
CA LEU A 44 -22.49 -5.21 -8.93
C LEU A 44 -22.58 -4.46 -7.59
N LEU A 45 -22.21 -3.18 -7.59
CA LEU A 45 -22.21 -2.38 -6.38
C LEU A 45 -23.61 -2.12 -5.85
N ASP A 46 -24.61 -2.11 -6.73
CA ASP A 46 -26.01 -1.96 -6.30
C ASP A 46 -26.46 -3.12 -5.43
N SER A 47 -25.86 -4.29 -5.61
CA SER A 47 -26.18 -5.46 -4.80
C SER A 47 -25.46 -5.48 -3.45
N PHE A 48 -24.54 -4.56 -3.22
CA PHE A 48 -23.72 -4.51 -2.02
C PHE A 48 -24.33 -3.57 -0.97
N ASN A 49 -24.06 -3.88 0.30
CA ASN A 49 -24.34 -2.93 1.37
C ASN A 49 -23.19 -1.94 1.48
N GLN A 50 -23.30 -0.96 2.40
CA GLN A 50 -22.27 0.07 2.54
C GLN A 50 -20.90 -0.49 2.86
N ARG A 51 -20.84 -1.49 3.74
CA ARG A 51 -19.59 -2.10 4.13
C ARG A 51 -18.91 -2.78 2.94
N GLN A 52 -19.70 -3.47 2.14
CA GLN A 52 -19.17 -4.14 0.95
C GLN A 52 -18.70 -3.14 -0.10
N CYS A 53 -19.43 -2.04 -0.29
CA CYS A 53 -19.01 -0.99 -1.20
C CYS A 53 -17.70 -0.37 -0.76
N LYS A 54 -17.57 -0.09 0.51
CA LYS A 54 -16.32 0.47 1.05
C LYS A 54 -15.16 -0.48 0.82
N ALA A 55 -15.36 -1.76 1.12
CA ALA A 55 -14.32 -2.77 0.92
C ALA A 55 -13.90 -2.85 -0.54
N TRP A 56 -14.89 -2.80 -1.44
CA TRP A 56 -14.61 -2.86 -2.88
C TRP A 56 -13.81 -1.64 -3.34
N LEU A 57 -14.21 -0.45 -2.90
CA LEU A 57 -13.51 0.78 -3.27
C LEU A 57 -12.06 0.77 -2.80
N PHE A 58 -11.84 0.39 -1.56
CA PHE A 58 -10.49 0.38 -1.00
C PHE A 58 -9.62 -0.70 -1.64
N ALA A 59 -10.18 -1.88 -1.87
CA ALA A 59 -9.45 -2.95 -2.55
C ALA A 59 -9.10 -2.55 -3.98
N THR A 60 -10.00 -1.88 -4.67
CA THR A 60 -9.77 -1.42 -6.03
C THR A 60 -8.64 -0.39 -6.06
N ALA A 61 -8.65 0.57 -5.14
CA ALA A 61 -7.58 1.56 -5.04
C ALA A 61 -6.23 0.89 -4.80
N ARG A 62 -6.19 -0.02 -3.84
CA ARG A 62 -4.97 -0.76 -3.54
C ARG A 62 -4.46 -1.51 -4.77
N ASN A 63 -5.37 -2.23 -5.44
CA ASN A 63 -4.99 -3.04 -6.60
C ASN A 63 -4.51 -2.18 -7.76
N LEU A 64 -5.17 -1.06 -8.02
CA LEU A 64 -4.75 -0.15 -9.09
C LEU A 64 -3.36 0.41 -8.83
N TYR A 65 -3.12 0.88 -7.62
CA TYR A 65 -1.83 1.47 -7.30
C TYR A 65 -0.72 0.43 -7.29
N CYS A 66 -0.98 -0.72 -6.70
CA CYS A 66 0.02 -1.80 -6.67
C CYS A 66 0.31 -2.33 -8.08
N ASP A 67 -0.68 -2.35 -8.94
CA ASP A 67 -0.48 -2.73 -10.33
C ASP A 67 0.42 -1.72 -11.05
N GLN A 68 0.23 -0.44 -10.81
CA GLN A 68 1.10 0.61 -11.35
C GLN A 68 2.53 0.43 -10.88
N LEU A 69 2.72 0.13 -9.60
CA LEU A 69 4.05 -0.10 -9.05
C LEU A 69 4.70 -1.33 -9.66
N ARG A 70 3.94 -2.41 -9.85
CA ARG A 70 4.47 -3.62 -10.47
C ARG A 70 4.93 -3.37 -11.89
N ARG A 71 4.18 -2.59 -12.65
CA ARG A 71 4.56 -2.24 -14.02
C ARG A 71 5.84 -1.44 -14.04
N LYS A 72 5.94 -0.47 -13.16
CA LYS A 72 7.13 0.36 -13.05
C LYS A 72 8.34 -0.46 -12.65
N MET A 73 8.17 -1.36 -11.70
CA MET A 73 9.23 -2.26 -11.28
C MET A 73 9.69 -3.17 -12.41
N LYS A 74 8.75 -3.67 -13.18
CA LYS A 74 9.07 -4.56 -14.28
C LYS A 74 9.92 -3.87 -15.32
N GLU A 75 9.65 -2.61 -15.58
CA GLU A 75 10.46 -1.83 -16.50
C GLU A 75 11.88 -1.63 -15.96
N GLU A 76 11.99 -1.35 -14.67
CA GLU A 76 13.30 -1.15 -14.03
C GLU A 76 14.06 -2.45 -13.81
N SER A 77 13.35 -3.52 -13.52
CA SER A 77 13.96 -4.79 -13.12
C SER A 77 14.34 -5.69 -14.27
N LEU A 78 14.07 -5.29 -15.49
CA LEU A 78 14.71 -5.96 -16.62
C LEU A 78 16.22 -5.91 -16.47
N MET A 79 16.68 -5.07 -15.57
CA MET A 79 18.06 -4.81 -15.34
C MET A 79 18.59 -5.29 -14.00
N ARG A 80 17.72 -5.84 -13.17
CA ARG A 80 18.15 -6.26 -11.84
C ARG A 80 17.78 -7.71 -11.61
N GLU A 81 18.73 -8.42 -11.04
CA GLU A 81 18.43 -9.77 -10.62
C GLU A 81 17.47 -9.74 -9.45
N MET A 82 16.60 -10.72 -9.42
CA MET A 82 15.70 -10.86 -8.29
C MET A 82 16.49 -11.17 -7.04
N LEU A 83 16.08 -10.57 -5.96
CA LEU A 83 16.72 -10.85 -4.69
C LEU A 83 16.49 -12.32 -4.34
N PRO A 84 17.52 -12.99 -3.82
CA PRO A 84 17.34 -14.36 -3.39
C PRO A 84 16.30 -14.43 -2.28
N GLU A 85 15.63 -15.54 -2.20
CA GLU A 85 14.65 -15.74 -1.16
C GLU A 85 15.33 -15.61 0.19
N GLY A 86 14.82 -14.72 0.99
CA GLY A 86 15.36 -14.51 2.30
C GLY A 86 14.95 -15.61 3.25
N ASP A 87 15.72 -15.78 4.30
CA ASP A 87 15.40 -16.70 5.34
C ASP A 87 14.15 -16.24 6.09
N GLU A 88 13.51 -17.16 6.72
CA GLU A 88 12.37 -16.83 7.54
C GLU A 88 12.78 -15.93 8.67
N GLU A 89 12.04 -14.88 8.85
CA GLU A 89 12.28 -13.96 9.93
C GLU A 89 11.20 -14.04 10.97
N PRO A 90 11.56 -14.01 12.24
CA PRO A 90 10.57 -13.88 13.26
C PRO A 90 9.92 -12.51 13.18
N PRO A 91 8.66 -12.39 13.51
CA PRO A 91 8.00 -11.08 13.53
C PRO A 91 8.71 -10.16 14.52
N ASP A 92 8.99 -8.96 14.07
CA ASP A 92 9.64 -7.99 14.91
C ASP A 92 8.60 -6.96 15.37
N GLU A 93 8.05 -7.19 16.54
CA GLU A 93 7.02 -6.33 17.08
C GLU A 93 7.55 -5.03 17.67
N THR A 94 8.83 -5.01 17.99
CA THR A 94 9.42 -3.86 18.65
C THR A 94 9.63 -2.69 17.71
N ALA A 95 9.83 -2.95 16.42
CA ALA A 95 10.02 -1.89 15.44
C ALA A 95 8.77 -1.02 15.31
N GLU A 96 7.62 -1.65 15.41
CA GLU A 96 6.35 -0.95 15.31
C GLU A 96 6.16 0.06 16.44
N ALA A 97 6.51 -0.34 17.64
CA ALA A 97 6.40 0.54 18.80
C ALA A 97 7.36 1.72 18.70
N ALA A 98 8.57 1.48 18.20
CA ALA A 98 9.58 2.53 18.07
C ALA A 98 9.16 3.57 17.03
N LEU A 99 8.55 3.14 15.95
CA LEU A 99 8.14 4.04 14.89
C LEU A 99 6.93 4.90 15.26
N GLY A 100 6.16 4.48 16.24
CA GLY A 100 4.97 5.20 16.66
C GLY A 100 5.22 6.54 17.31
N THR A 101 6.46 6.82 17.69
CA THR A 101 6.79 8.06 18.41
C THR A 101 7.37 9.15 17.51
N VAL A 102 7.54 8.89 16.22
CA VAL A 102 8.18 9.82 15.29
C VAL A 102 7.22 10.09 14.13
N ASP A 103 7.45 11.20 13.44
CA ASP A 103 6.68 11.53 12.25
C ASP A 103 6.95 10.48 11.17
N LEU A 104 6.04 9.53 11.08
CA LEU A 104 6.16 8.42 10.16
C LEU A 104 6.17 8.88 8.71
N GLU A 105 5.43 9.93 8.39
CA GLU A 105 5.41 10.43 7.01
C GLU A 105 6.78 10.86 6.53
N THR A 106 7.51 11.56 7.37
CA THR A 106 8.86 12.01 7.02
C THR A 106 9.79 10.82 6.83
N LEU A 107 9.68 9.83 7.71
CA LEU A 107 10.51 8.64 7.60
C LEU A 107 10.19 7.81 6.36
N LEU A 108 8.92 7.71 6.01
CA LEU A 108 8.51 6.92 4.85
C LEU A 108 9.04 7.49 3.54
N GLU A 109 9.33 8.79 3.50
CA GLU A 109 9.92 9.40 2.32
C GLU A 109 11.32 8.88 2.01
N LEU A 110 11.98 8.29 3.00
CA LEU A 110 13.31 7.69 2.81
C LEU A 110 13.27 6.38 2.04
N LEU A 111 12.10 5.75 1.98
CA LEU A 111 11.93 4.48 1.30
C LEU A 111 11.55 4.71 -0.16
N ASP A 112 11.94 3.76 -1.03
CA ASP A 112 11.46 3.83 -2.39
C ASP A 112 9.94 3.56 -2.43
N PRO A 113 9.26 3.90 -3.52
CA PRO A 113 7.80 3.77 -3.55
C PRO A 113 7.27 2.38 -3.24
N LEU A 114 7.97 1.35 -3.70
CA LEU A 114 7.54 -0.02 -3.45
C LEU A 114 7.64 -0.37 -1.97
N ASP A 115 8.80 -0.11 -1.39
CA ASP A 115 9.03 -0.43 0.02
C ASP A 115 8.11 0.39 0.92
N ARG A 116 7.89 1.64 0.57
CA ARG A 116 6.98 2.51 1.31
C ARG A 116 5.56 1.97 1.28
N THR A 117 5.10 1.55 0.11
CA THR A 117 3.75 1.01 -0.02
C THR A 117 3.60 -0.31 0.74
N MET A 118 4.59 -1.19 0.62
CA MET A 118 4.57 -2.45 1.38
C MET A 118 4.54 -2.19 2.88
N PHE A 119 5.36 -1.26 3.33
CA PHE A 119 5.44 -0.91 4.74
C PHE A 119 4.11 -0.36 5.23
N THR A 120 3.50 0.54 4.46
CA THR A 120 2.20 1.11 4.79
C THR A 120 1.13 0.02 4.89
N LEU A 121 1.08 -0.87 3.92
CA LEU A 121 0.08 -1.94 3.94
C LEU A 121 0.32 -2.90 5.10
N ARG A 122 1.58 -3.18 5.41
CA ARG A 122 1.90 -4.10 6.51
C ARG A 122 1.57 -3.51 7.87
N TYR A 123 1.96 -2.29 8.12
CA TYR A 123 1.90 -1.73 9.47
C TYR A 123 0.72 -0.81 9.73
N GLU A 124 0.18 -0.18 8.70
CA GLU A 124 -1.01 0.66 8.89
C GLU A 124 -2.29 -0.07 8.53
N GLU A 125 -2.25 -0.94 7.52
CA GLU A 125 -3.45 -1.62 7.05
C GLU A 125 -3.55 -3.07 7.49
N GLY A 126 -2.51 -3.61 8.11
CA GLY A 126 -2.58 -4.93 8.72
C GLY A 126 -2.33 -6.12 7.79
N TYR A 127 -1.79 -5.91 6.63
CA TYR A 127 -1.51 -7.01 5.70
C TYR A 127 -0.28 -7.80 6.15
N ASN A 128 -0.31 -9.11 5.97
CA ASN A 128 0.86 -9.92 6.28
C ASN A 128 1.69 -10.15 5.01
N ALA A 129 2.88 -10.73 5.18
CA ALA A 129 3.80 -10.95 4.08
C ALA A 129 3.21 -11.85 2.99
N SER A 130 2.43 -12.83 3.37
CA SER A 130 1.80 -13.73 2.41
C SER A 130 0.79 -12.98 1.54
N GLU A 131 0.01 -12.11 2.14
CA GLU A 131 -0.94 -11.29 1.40
C GLU A 131 -0.23 -10.30 0.47
N LEU A 132 0.83 -9.66 0.97
CA LEU A 132 1.61 -8.74 0.16
C LEU A 132 2.31 -9.45 -1.00
N SER A 133 2.75 -10.69 -0.76
CA SER A 133 3.32 -11.52 -1.81
C SER A 133 2.36 -11.67 -2.99
N LYS A 134 1.10 -11.91 -2.69
CA LYS A 134 0.07 -12.06 -3.73
C LYS A 134 -0.23 -10.75 -4.43
N ILE A 135 -0.30 -9.66 -3.67
CA ILE A 135 -0.62 -8.34 -4.21
C ILE A 135 0.49 -7.88 -5.16
N PHE A 136 1.74 -8.04 -4.78
CA PHE A 136 2.87 -7.54 -5.55
C PHE A 136 3.48 -8.57 -6.49
N HIS A 137 2.97 -9.79 -6.48
CA HIS A 137 3.51 -10.89 -7.29
C HIS A 137 4.99 -11.13 -7.02
N LEU A 138 5.35 -11.11 -5.76
CA LEU A 138 6.72 -11.37 -5.30
C LEU A 138 6.74 -12.55 -4.37
N PRO A 139 7.86 -13.29 -4.29
CA PRO A 139 7.95 -14.38 -3.31
C PRO A 139 7.82 -13.82 -1.89
N PRO A 140 7.21 -14.59 -0.97
CA PRO A 140 7.08 -14.11 0.42
C PRO A 140 8.41 -13.77 1.07
N GLY A 141 9.47 -14.52 0.74
CA GLY A 141 10.80 -14.22 1.25
C GLY A 141 11.32 -12.88 0.80
N THR A 142 11.04 -12.50 -0.44
CA THR A 142 11.42 -11.19 -0.95
C THR A 142 10.68 -10.09 -0.22
N VAL A 143 9.39 -10.30 0.03
CA VAL A 143 8.58 -9.32 0.78
C VAL A 143 9.16 -9.15 2.18
N ARG A 144 9.44 -10.24 2.86
CA ARG A 144 10.01 -10.17 4.22
C ARG A 144 11.37 -9.47 4.23
N THR A 145 12.20 -9.75 3.23
CA THR A 145 13.50 -9.11 3.13
C THR A 145 13.38 -7.61 2.93
N ARG A 146 12.47 -7.19 2.05
CA ARG A 146 12.25 -5.77 1.81
C ARG A 146 11.70 -5.07 3.04
N LEU A 147 10.76 -5.69 3.73
CA LEU A 147 10.20 -5.12 4.96
C LEU A 147 11.27 -5.00 6.05
N ARG A 148 12.13 -6.01 6.16
CA ARG A 148 13.20 -5.97 7.14
C ARG A 148 14.19 -4.84 6.85
N LYS A 149 14.57 -4.70 5.59
CA LYS A 149 15.48 -3.63 5.18
C LYS A 149 14.86 -2.27 5.43
N ALA A 150 13.57 -2.13 5.15
CA ALA A 150 12.86 -0.89 5.40
C ALA A 150 12.87 -0.56 6.89
N ARG A 151 12.54 -1.55 7.73
CA ARG A 151 12.56 -1.35 9.18
C ARG A 151 13.96 -0.96 9.67
N THR A 152 14.98 -1.61 9.14
CA THR A 152 16.35 -1.32 9.54
C THR A 152 16.74 0.10 9.18
N LEU A 153 16.39 0.53 7.97
CA LEU A 153 16.68 1.89 7.53
C LEU A 153 15.98 2.91 8.40
N LEU A 154 14.69 2.73 8.65
CA LEU A 154 13.93 3.65 9.48
C LEU A 154 14.43 3.69 10.90
N LYS A 155 14.78 2.53 11.44
CA LYS A 155 15.30 2.43 12.79
C LYS A 155 16.65 3.16 12.91
N HIS A 156 17.48 3.03 11.89
CA HIS A 156 18.77 3.70 11.85
C HIS A 156 18.60 5.21 11.88
N GLU A 157 17.68 5.72 11.08
CA GLU A 157 17.40 7.16 11.06
C GLU A 157 16.85 7.67 12.39
N LEU A 158 16.03 6.87 13.06
CA LEU A 158 15.52 7.23 14.36
C LEU A 158 16.64 7.34 15.40
N LEU A 159 17.61 6.47 15.33
CA LEU A 159 18.70 6.43 16.31
C LEU A 159 19.74 7.53 16.09
N GLU A 160 19.83 8.07 14.89
CA GLU A 160 20.78 9.14 14.60
C GLU A 160 20.32 10.52 15.09
N GLU A 161 19.06 10.64 15.45
CA GLU A 161 18.54 11.85 16.03
C GLU A 161 18.63 11.80 17.55
#